data_984eb54791e5413c1856376b78af65ec
#
_entry.id   984eb54791e5413c1856376b78af65ec
#
_cell.length_a   1.000
_cell.length_b   1.000
_cell.length_c   1.000
_cell.angle_alpha   90.00
_cell.angle_beta   90.00
_cell.angle_gamma   90.00
#
_symmetry.space_group_name_H-M   'P 1'
#
loop_
_entity.id
_entity.type
_entity.pdbx_description
1 polymer ?
#
loop_
_entity_poly.entity_id
_entity_poly.type
_entity_poly.pdbx_seq_one_letter_code
_entity_poly.pdbx_strand_id
1 'polypeptide(L)'
;MKRMTLLTAALLLSTLALGQTTLIFGQSNLRPWDRGPLTWSDFSVVDQSIGQEHSYLEYLLDIESRTQEIEGNKIPVRMAVAYMDKHLSWVDSSHRTPQELRYNRVLFNIVELHRRRLQIAIDTGNNINMDYHMRLLTHVADSFCHSTAYGRDTVAVAWWEYDIRRQLDSINPILVAKHTEATRVTEFKPTLSFSMSMGLGTKFFTGDLHNLFAPSAGFYLDVDGGLYRNIFTFGLYFGGGRCKPDSIITVKEKNKLYRNDDLSTIDIHFDYGYNILDRTKYTLTPFVGYGLQAFLYNEGDDTYSNGPAEGCWRLGLDFKYDCGQEGFTVGSTHTLMAFALHSKVYLSFDRLRSIVGTPQGTTINAQVGISFRIRNRQIIRASKQ
;
A
#
# COMPACT_ATOMS: atom_id res chain seq x y z
N MET A 1 10.11 33.08 5.51
CA MET A 1 9.19 31.91 5.38
C MET A 1 9.43 31.00 4.17
N LYS A 2 9.93 31.47 3.01
CA LYS A 2 10.17 30.61 1.81
C LYS A 2 11.32 29.57 1.91
N ARG A 3 12.23 29.68 2.88
CA ARG A 3 13.35 28.73 3.06
C ARG A 3 13.03 27.51 3.93
N MET A 4 12.00 27.59 4.76
CA MET A 4 11.62 26.48 5.65
C MET A 4 10.79 25.41 4.95
N THR A 5 10.00 25.78 3.95
CA THR A 5 9.16 24.84 3.17
C THR A 5 9.96 23.99 2.19
N LEU A 6 11.11 24.48 1.71
CA LEU A 6 12.00 23.69 0.85
C LEU A 6 12.81 22.62 1.63
N LEU A 7 13.14 22.90 2.89
CA LEU A 7 13.87 21.94 3.73
C LEU A 7 12.99 20.74 4.16
N THR A 8 11.72 20.99 4.45
CA THR A 8 10.78 19.90 4.80
C THR A 8 10.42 19.01 3.61
N ALA A 9 10.31 19.58 2.42
CA ALA A 9 10.12 18.80 1.19
C ALA A 9 11.36 17.98 0.81
N ALA A 10 12.55 18.52 1.02
CA ALA A 10 13.82 17.80 0.78
C ALA A 10 14.05 16.67 1.80
N LEU A 11 13.66 16.85 3.07
CA LEU A 11 13.74 15.80 4.08
C LEU A 11 12.74 14.64 3.81
N LEU A 12 11.53 14.95 3.34
CA LEU A 12 10.54 13.92 2.94
C LEU A 12 10.97 13.15 1.68
N LEU A 13 11.63 13.80 0.73
CA LEU A 13 12.17 13.15 -0.46
C LEU A 13 13.41 12.30 -0.14
N SER A 14 14.25 12.71 0.83
CA SER A 14 15.43 11.93 1.22
C SER A 14 15.06 10.67 2.02
N THR A 15 13.99 10.68 2.81
CA THR A 15 13.50 9.47 3.51
C THR A 15 12.82 8.47 2.57
N LEU A 16 12.24 8.92 1.46
CA LEU A 16 11.71 8.04 0.41
C LEU A 16 12.82 7.39 -0.45
N ALA A 17 13.96 8.05 -0.61
CA ALA A 17 15.09 7.51 -1.37
C ALA A 17 15.93 6.50 -0.58
N LEU A 18 15.91 6.53 0.75
CA LEU A 18 16.67 5.59 1.61
C LEU A 18 16.00 4.21 1.78
N GLY A 19 14.77 4.02 1.29
CA GLY A 19 14.04 2.75 1.36
C GLY A 19 14.32 1.76 0.22
N GLN A 20 15.12 2.10 -0.79
CA GLN A 20 15.37 1.25 -1.97
C GLN A 20 16.84 0.95 -2.28
N THR A 21 17.74 1.13 -1.36
CA THR A 21 19.06 0.50 -1.49
C THR A 21 19.01 -0.94 -1.00
N THR A 22 18.24 -1.77 -1.69
CA THR A 22 18.54 -3.20 -1.72
C THR A 22 19.88 -3.33 -2.41
N LEU A 23 20.90 -3.70 -1.67
CA LEU A 23 22.24 -4.01 -2.15
C LEU A 23 22.14 -5.03 -3.29
N ILE A 24 22.08 -4.54 -4.54
CA ILE A 24 22.28 -5.35 -5.75
C ILE A 24 23.79 -5.60 -5.90
N PHE A 25 24.40 -6.20 -4.89
CA PHE A 25 25.76 -6.70 -4.98
C PHE A 25 25.71 -8.21 -4.84
N GLY A 26 25.93 -8.95 -5.93
CA GLY A 26 26.23 -10.36 -5.90
C GLY A 26 25.17 -11.37 -6.33
N GLN A 27 23.94 -10.98 -6.67
CA GLN A 27 22.89 -11.96 -7.08
C GLN A 27 23.22 -12.75 -8.39
N SER A 28 24.14 -12.29 -9.22
CA SER A 28 24.53 -13.00 -10.46
C SER A 28 25.22 -14.34 -10.21
N ASN A 29 25.85 -14.50 -9.04
CA ASN A 29 26.62 -15.71 -8.69
C ASN A 29 25.84 -16.69 -7.83
N LEU A 30 24.71 -16.29 -7.27
CA LEU A 30 23.86 -17.15 -6.45
C LEU A 30 22.91 -17.96 -7.32
N ARG A 31 22.96 -19.28 -7.15
CA ARG A 31 22.11 -20.23 -7.85
C ARG A 31 21.08 -20.82 -6.89
N PRO A 32 19.78 -20.51 -7.05
CA PRO A 32 18.75 -21.12 -6.23
C PRO A 32 18.51 -22.58 -6.59
N TRP A 33 18.04 -23.36 -5.61
CA TRP A 33 17.80 -24.80 -5.79
C TRP A 33 16.73 -25.11 -6.86
N ASP A 34 15.70 -24.28 -6.98
CA ASP A 34 14.58 -24.42 -7.91
C ASP A 34 14.93 -24.27 -9.40
N ARG A 35 16.16 -23.84 -9.73
CA ARG A 35 16.69 -23.86 -11.10
C ARG A 35 16.92 -25.27 -11.66
N GLY A 36 16.67 -26.31 -10.87
CA GLY A 36 16.86 -27.69 -11.25
C GLY A 36 18.20 -28.28 -10.78
N PRO A 37 18.56 -29.50 -11.22
CA PRO A 37 19.75 -30.19 -10.73
C PRO A 37 21.03 -29.43 -11.07
N LEU A 38 22.05 -29.53 -10.18
CA LEU A 38 23.38 -28.98 -10.43
C LEU A 38 24.04 -29.60 -11.66
N THR A 39 24.81 -28.78 -12.34
CA THR A 39 25.66 -29.16 -13.46
C THR A 39 27.09 -28.66 -13.23
N TRP A 40 28.08 -29.18 -13.98
CA TRP A 40 29.46 -28.71 -13.84
C TRP A 40 29.67 -27.26 -14.26
N SER A 41 28.76 -26.66 -14.99
CA SER A 41 28.78 -25.23 -15.30
C SER A 41 28.45 -24.33 -14.11
N ASP A 42 27.98 -24.90 -13.00
CA ASP A 42 27.69 -24.20 -11.78
C ASP A 42 28.90 -24.06 -10.84
N PHE A 43 30.02 -24.72 -11.17
CA PHE A 43 31.25 -24.76 -10.36
C PHE A 43 32.41 -24.09 -11.07
N SER A 44 33.25 -23.43 -10.31
CA SER A 44 34.58 -23.00 -10.77
C SER A 44 35.51 -24.20 -10.87
N VAL A 45 36.39 -24.24 -11.87
CA VAL A 45 37.33 -25.35 -12.09
C VAL A 45 38.68 -24.97 -11.47
N VAL A 46 39.23 -25.86 -10.66
CA VAL A 46 40.58 -25.76 -10.08
C VAL A 46 41.47 -26.91 -10.58
N ASP A 47 42.77 -26.72 -10.59
CA ASP A 47 43.68 -27.71 -11.14
C ASP A 47 44.19 -28.73 -10.10
N GLN A 48 43.85 -28.54 -8.85
CA GLN A 48 44.23 -29.43 -7.74
C GLN A 48 43.13 -29.52 -6.68
N SER A 49 42.95 -30.75 -6.14
CA SER A 49 42.10 -30.99 -4.97
C SER A 49 42.66 -30.30 -3.74
N ILE A 50 41.80 -29.81 -2.88
CA ILE A 50 42.15 -29.18 -1.61
C ILE A 50 41.91 -30.16 -0.46
N GLY A 51 42.97 -30.67 0.11
CA GLY A 51 42.88 -31.67 1.20
C GLY A 51 42.32 -33.01 0.73
N GLN A 52 41.23 -33.44 1.33
CA GLN A 52 40.53 -34.69 0.95
C GLN A 52 39.36 -34.46 -0.02
N GLU A 53 39.04 -33.23 -0.33
CA GLU A 53 37.91 -32.85 -1.15
C GLU A 53 38.31 -32.70 -2.61
N HIS A 54 37.52 -33.30 -3.50
CA HIS A 54 37.66 -33.15 -4.97
C HIS A 54 36.73 -32.10 -5.52
N SER A 55 35.74 -31.68 -4.73
CA SER A 55 34.82 -30.57 -5.01
C SER A 55 34.35 -29.96 -3.71
N TYR A 56 33.95 -28.71 -3.76
CA TYR A 56 33.37 -27.96 -2.64
C TYR A 56 32.13 -27.21 -3.11
N LEU A 57 31.07 -27.31 -2.35
CA LEU A 57 29.82 -26.60 -2.59
C LEU A 57 29.62 -25.60 -1.46
N GLU A 58 29.76 -24.30 -1.79
CA GLU A 58 29.39 -23.23 -0.87
C GLU A 58 27.91 -22.98 -0.97
N TYR A 59 27.24 -22.97 0.16
CA TYR A 59 25.79 -22.77 0.22
C TYR A 59 25.39 -21.70 1.25
N LEU A 60 24.26 -21.06 0.96
CA LEU A 60 23.64 -20.06 1.81
C LEU A 60 22.18 -20.47 2.10
N LEU A 61 21.81 -20.46 3.36
CA LEU A 61 20.43 -20.53 3.84
C LEU A 61 20.10 -19.20 4.49
N ASP A 62 19.04 -18.51 4.01
CA ASP A 62 18.67 -17.18 4.50
C ASP A 62 17.15 -16.97 4.46
N ILE A 63 16.71 -15.83 4.97
CA ILE A 63 15.31 -15.40 4.97
C ILE A 63 15.21 -14.08 4.22
N GLU A 64 14.52 -14.11 3.08
CA GLU A 64 14.24 -12.92 2.28
C GLU A 64 12.81 -12.43 2.49
N SER A 65 12.61 -11.12 2.36
CA SER A 65 11.28 -10.55 2.21
C SER A 65 10.95 -10.44 0.74
N ARG A 66 9.95 -11.20 0.28
CA ARG A 66 9.45 -11.16 -1.10
C ARG A 66 8.06 -10.57 -1.13
N THR A 67 7.75 -9.81 -2.16
CA THR A 67 6.40 -9.27 -2.34
C THR A 67 5.52 -10.30 -3.04
N GLN A 68 4.41 -10.65 -2.40
CA GLN A 68 3.36 -11.49 -2.98
C GLN A 68 2.10 -10.65 -3.18
N GLU A 69 1.44 -10.82 -4.32
CA GLU A 69 0.15 -10.19 -4.57
C GLU A 69 -0.97 -11.08 -4.00
N ILE A 70 -1.70 -10.54 -3.01
CA ILE A 70 -2.85 -11.20 -2.36
C ILE A 70 -4.04 -10.27 -2.50
N GLU A 71 -5.08 -10.71 -3.22
CA GLU A 71 -6.31 -9.92 -3.47
C GLU A 71 -6.02 -8.51 -4.05
N GLY A 72 -5.04 -8.41 -4.96
CA GLY A 72 -4.63 -7.15 -5.57
C GLY A 72 -3.79 -6.23 -4.67
N ASN A 73 -3.38 -6.70 -3.48
CA ASN A 73 -2.50 -5.98 -2.57
C ASN A 73 -1.11 -6.63 -2.56
N LYS A 74 -0.06 -5.81 -2.70
CA LYS A 74 1.33 -6.25 -2.61
C LYS A 74 1.73 -6.37 -1.14
N ILE A 75 1.84 -7.60 -0.64
CA ILE A 75 2.16 -7.89 0.76
C ILE A 75 3.54 -8.54 0.85
N PRO A 76 4.47 -8.04 1.69
CA PRO A 76 5.72 -8.71 1.94
C PRO A 76 5.47 -10.01 2.71
N VAL A 77 6.04 -11.10 2.20
CA VAL A 77 6.06 -12.43 2.81
C VAL A 77 7.50 -12.82 3.09
N ARG A 78 7.75 -13.40 4.24
CA ARG A 78 9.08 -13.92 4.59
C ARG A 78 9.25 -15.30 3.96
N MET A 79 10.29 -15.46 3.15
CA MET A 79 10.60 -16.69 2.43
C MET A 79 11.98 -17.20 2.85
N ALA A 80 12.05 -18.45 3.27
CA ALA A 80 13.32 -19.12 3.39
C ALA A 80 13.88 -19.39 2.01
N VAL A 81 15.16 -19.08 1.79
CA VAL A 81 15.87 -19.25 0.52
C VAL A 81 17.13 -20.09 0.72
N ALA A 82 17.43 -20.91 -0.27
CA ALA A 82 18.65 -21.70 -0.32
C ALA A 82 19.37 -21.44 -1.64
N TYR A 83 20.61 -21.02 -1.56
CA TYR A 83 21.46 -20.72 -2.71
C TYR A 83 22.76 -21.50 -2.66
N MET A 84 23.29 -21.81 -3.81
CA MET A 84 24.68 -22.15 -4.02
C MET A 84 25.42 -20.89 -4.51
N ASP A 85 26.59 -20.62 -3.95
CA ASP A 85 27.48 -19.60 -4.50
C ASP A 85 28.38 -20.24 -5.55
N LYS A 86 28.16 -19.89 -6.83
CA LYS A 86 28.90 -20.43 -7.97
C LYS A 86 30.36 -19.99 -8.02
N HIS A 87 30.67 -18.82 -7.41
CA HIS A 87 32.02 -18.29 -7.43
C HIS A 87 32.90 -18.98 -6.38
N LEU A 88 32.34 -19.29 -5.22
CA LEU A 88 33.02 -19.94 -4.11
C LEU A 88 32.99 -21.48 -4.22
N SER A 89 32.08 -22.04 -5.01
CA SER A 89 31.99 -23.48 -5.25
C SER A 89 32.97 -23.90 -6.35
N TRP A 90 33.70 -24.98 -6.11
CA TRP A 90 34.73 -25.41 -7.04
C TRP A 90 34.77 -26.94 -7.21
N VAL A 91 35.40 -27.40 -8.29
CA VAL A 91 35.69 -28.80 -8.59
C VAL A 91 37.09 -28.94 -9.19
N ASP A 92 37.82 -29.96 -8.76
CA ASP A 92 39.07 -30.36 -9.40
C ASP A 92 38.82 -30.81 -10.84
N SER A 93 39.61 -30.29 -11.78
CA SER A 93 39.44 -30.59 -13.22
C SER A 93 39.47 -32.06 -13.54
N SER A 94 40.28 -32.85 -12.81
CA SER A 94 40.42 -34.30 -12.97
C SER A 94 39.28 -35.12 -12.34
N HIS A 95 38.45 -34.51 -11.46
CA HIS A 95 37.39 -35.19 -10.72
C HIS A 95 35.98 -34.75 -11.17
N ARG A 96 35.83 -34.19 -12.35
CA ARG A 96 34.51 -33.86 -12.93
C ARG A 96 33.74 -35.10 -13.38
N THR A 97 33.47 -36.00 -12.48
CA THR A 97 32.79 -37.28 -12.74
C THR A 97 31.29 -37.18 -12.43
N PRO A 98 30.44 -38.04 -13.02
CA PRO A 98 29.03 -38.15 -12.65
C PRO A 98 28.82 -38.47 -11.17
N GLN A 99 29.74 -39.23 -10.57
CA GLN A 99 29.72 -39.58 -9.14
C GLN A 99 29.91 -38.38 -8.24
N GLU A 100 30.92 -37.57 -8.52
CA GLU A 100 31.21 -36.35 -7.77
C GLU A 100 30.09 -35.32 -7.93
N LEU A 101 29.48 -35.20 -9.11
CA LEU A 101 28.33 -34.35 -9.34
C LEU A 101 27.10 -34.85 -8.55
N ARG A 102 26.90 -36.15 -8.44
CA ARG A 102 25.83 -36.75 -7.65
C ARG A 102 25.98 -36.44 -6.18
N TYR A 103 27.21 -36.53 -5.63
CA TYR A 103 27.54 -36.14 -4.26
C TYR A 103 27.14 -34.70 -3.98
N ASN A 104 27.53 -33.73 -4.81
CA ASN A 104 27.18 -32.34 -4.66
C ASN A 104 25.66 -32.09 -4.79
N ARG A 105 24.96 -32.82 -5.64
CA ARG A 105 23.50 -32.77 -5.75
C ARG A 105 22.81 -33.22 -4.46
N VAL A 106 23.31 -34.25 -3.82
CA VAL A 106 22.78 -34.72 -2.52
C VAL A 106 23.00 -33.67 -1.44
N LEU A 107 24.21 -33.08 -1.39
CA LEU A 107 24.53 -32.03 -0.44
C LEU A 107 23.57 -30.82 -0.64
N PHE A 108 23.33 -30.39 -1.87
CA PHE A 108 22.41 -29.29 -2.14
C PHE A 108 20.95 -29.64 -1.81
N ASN A 109 20.54 -30.90 -1.95
CA ASN A 109 19.24 -31.39 -1.49
C ASN A 109 19.10 -31.39 0.03
N ILE A 110 20.18 -31.61 0.78
CA ILE A 110 20.21 -31.44 2.24
C ILE A 110 19.93 -29.98 2.59
N VAL A 111 20.57 -29.03 1.91
CA VAL A 111 20.33 -27.59 2.11
C VAL A 111 18.86 -27.24 1.83
N GLU A 112 18.28 -27.73 0.74
CA GLU A 112 16.87 -27.54 0.41
C GLU A 112 15.92 -28.13 1.45
N LEU A 113 16.23 -29.32 2.00
CA LEU A 113 15.44 -29.91 3.07
C LEU A 113 15.39 -28.99 4.31
N HIS A 114 16.53 -28.39 4.68
CA HIS A 114 16.60 -27.44 5.78
C HIS A 114 15.89 -26.13 5.46
N ARG A 115 15.95 -25.65 4.21
CA ARG A 115 15.16 -24.50 3.75
C ARG A 115 13.65 -24.74 3.94
N ARG A 116 13.15 -25.92 3.55
CA ARG A 116 11.74 -26.27 3.74
C ARG A 116 11.34 -26.32 5.22
N ARG A 117 12.19 -26.88 6.08
CA ARG A 117 11.97 -26.88 7.53
C ARG A 117 11.94 -25.46 8.10
N LEU A 118 12.85 -24.59 7.67
CA LEU A 118 12.89 -23.20 8.05
C LEU A 118 11.63 -22.47 7.59
N GLN A 119 11.17 -22.69 6.34
CA GLN A 119 9.92 -22.09 5.85
C GLN A 119 8.71 -22.51 6.68
N ILE A 120 8.60 -23.79 7.05
CA ILE A 120 7.52 -24.25 7.93
C ILE A 120 7.59 -23.56 9.30
N ALA A 121 8.78 -23.36 9.86
CA ALA A 121 8.95 -22.63 11.11
C ALA A 121 8.50 -21.17 10.98
N ILE A 122 8.83 -20.50 9.88
CA ILE A 122 8.36 -19.14 9.54
C ILE A 122 6.83 -19.10 9.48
N ASP A 123 6.24 -20.02 8.70
CA ASP A 123 4.80 -20.06 8.43
C ASP A 123 3.97 -20.45 9.67
N THR A 124 4.59 -21.21 10.58
CA THR A 124 3.94 -21.60 11.85
C THR A 124 4.12 -20.56 12.94
N GLY A 125 4.92 -19.51 12.72
CA GLY A 125 5.18 -18.45 13.71
C GLY A 125 5.97 -18.94 14.92
N ASN A 126 6.67 -20.07 14.80
CA ASN A 126 7.59 -20.55 15.83
C ASN A 126 8.80 -19.61 15.90
N ASN A 127 9.46 -19.61 17.07
CA ASN A 127 10.63 -18.76 17.28
C ASN A 127 11.70 -19.07 16.22
N ILE A 128 11.94 -18.13 15.30
CA ILE A 128 12.86 -18.30 14.18
C ILE A 128 14.26 -17.96 14.70
N ASN A 129 14.97 -18.98 15.13
CA ASN A 129 16.40 -18.87 15.48
C ASN A 129 17.22 -19.33 14.28
N MET A 130 17.72 -18.39 13.47
CA MET A 130 18.52 -18.68 12.29
C MET A 130 19.80 -19.46 12.64
N ASP A 131 20.48 -19.11 13.74
CA ASP A 131 21.68 -19.82 14.21
C ASP A 131 21.39 -21.28 14.55
N TYR A 132 20.22 -21.57 15.09
CA TYR A 132 19.80 -22.96 15.34
C TYR A 132 19.65 -23.74 14.02
N HIS A 133 18.97 -23.17 13.03
CA HIS A 133 18.77 -23.81 11.73
C HIS A 133 20.09 -24.01 10.98
N MET A 134 20.99 -23.02 11.05
CA MET A 134 22.32 -23.13 10.44
C MET A 134 23.17 -24.20 11.11
N ARG A 135 23.24 -24.24 12.44
CA ARG A 135 23.97 -25.33 13.16
C ARG A 135 23.43 -26.70 12.83
N LEU A 136 22.11 -26.87 12.74
CA LEU A 136 21.49 -28.14 12.39
C LEU A 136 21.83 -28.54 10.93
N LEU A 137 21.79 -27.60 10.00
CA LEU A 137 22.20 -27.82 8.62
C LEU A 137 23.68 -28.23 8.54
N THR A 138 24.58 -27.48 9.17
CA THR A 138 26.02 -27.76 9.20
C THR A 138 26.30 -29.16 9.76
N HIS A 139 25.66 -29.50 10.88
CA HIS A 139 25.84 -30.84 11.49
C HIS A 139 25.42 -31.97 10.55
N VAL A 140 24.30 -31.82 9.82
CA VAL A 140 23.83 -32.86 8.87
C VAL A 140 24.72 -32.90 7.62
N ALA A 141 25.16 -31.75 7.12
CA ALA A 141 26.08 -31.65 5.99
C ALA A 141 27.43 -32.30 6.31
N ASP A 142 28.02 -31.99 7.48
CA ASP A 142 29.26 -32.62 7.96
C ASP A 142 29.13 -34.14 8.10
N SER A 143 28.01 -34.61 8.70
CA SER A 143 27.72 -36.02 8.83
C SER A 143 27.64 -36.72 7.46
N PHE A 144 27.02 -36.05 6.47
CA PHE A 144 26.99 -36.55 5.10
C PHE A 144 28.38 -36.59 4.49
N CYS A 145 29.17 -35.53 4.57
CA CYS A 145 30.52 -35.46 4.01
C CYS A 145 31.42 -36.59 4.60
N HIS A 146 31.43 -36.70 5.92
CA HIS A 146 32.26 -37.75 6.59
C HIS A 146 31.79 -39.18 6.30
N SER A 147 30.49 -39.47 6.39
CA SER A 147 29.96 -40.84 6.19
C SER A 147 30.07 -41.30 4.74
N THR A 148 30.16 -40.38 3.78
CA THR A 148 30.36 -40.68 2.36
C THR A 148 31.84 -40.63 1.94
N ALA A 149 32.76 -40.44 2.90
CA ALA A 149 34.17 -40.19 2.62
C ALA A 149 34.39 -39.10 1.54
N TYR A 150 33.62 -37.98 1.64
CA TYR A 150 33.63 -36.85 0.69
C TYR A 150 33.28 -37.33 -0.75
N GLY A 151 32.23 -38.12 -0.88
CA GLY A 151 31.73 -38.61 -2.18
C GLY A 151 32.37 -39.88 -2.70
N ARG A 152 33.44 -40.41 -2.08
CA ARG A 152 34.14 -41.62 -2.52
C ARG A 152 33.36 -42.91 -2.24
N ASP A 153 32.59 -42.97 -1.16
CA ASP A 153 31.70 -44.10 -0.88
C ASP A 153 30.39 -43.94 -1.64
N THR A 154 30.31 -44.59 -2.80
CA THR A 154 29.14 -44.53 -3.69
C THR A 154 27.88 -45.15 -3.10
N VAL A 155 28.03 -46.13 -2.22
CA VAL A 155 26.91 -46.82 -1.55
C VAL A 155 26.31 -45.91 -0.49
N ALA A 156 27.16 -45.27 0.32
CA ALA A 156 26.72 -44.30 1.31
C ALA A 156 26.03 -43.08 0.62
N VAL A 157 26.60 -42.56 -0.47
CA VAL A 157 25.97 -41.47 -1.26
C VAL A 157 24.59 -41.90 -1.75
N ALA A 158 24.42 -43.11 -2.26
CA ALA A 158 23.14 -43.62 -2.75
C ALA A 158 22.09 -43.75 -1.64
N TRP A 159 22.51 -44.20 -0.47
CA TRP A 159 21.64 -44.28 0.71
C TRP A 159 21.17 -42.88 1.17
N TRP A 160 22.08 -41.93 1.26
CA TRP A 160 21.75 -40.53 1.60
C TRP A 160 20.82 -39.91 0.54
N GLU A 161 21.08 -40.13 -0.73
CA GLU A 161 20.21 -39.63 -1.82
C GLU A 161 18.77 -40.14 -1.66
N TYR A 162 18.62 -41.46 -1.40
CA TYR A 162 17.31 -42.07 -1.19
C TYR A 162 16.60 -41.46 0.06
N ASP A 163 17.31 -41.37 1.18
CA ASP A 163 16.70 -40.87 2.43
C ASP A 163 16.32 -39.39 2.34
N ILE A 164 17.21 -38.56 1.80
CA ILE A 164 16.93 -37.12 1.62
C ILE A 164 15.77 -36.90 0.64
N ARG A 165 15.70 -37.63 -0.46
CA ARG A 165 14.58 -37.57 -1.40
C ARG A 165 13.28 -37.95 -0.72
N ARG A 166 13.23 -39.01 0.04
CA ARG A 166 12.07 -39.45 0.81
C ARG A 166 11.62 -38.35 1.81
N GLN A 167 12.56 -37.71 2.48
CA GLN A 167 12.25 -36.58 3.41
C GLN A 167 11.72 -35.36 2.66
N LEU A 168 12.29 -35.00 1.51
CA LEU A 168 11.81 -33.90 0.66
C LEU A 168 10.37 -34.14 0.17
N ASP A 169 10.06 -35.38 -0.23
CA ASP A 169 8.73 -35.75 -0.69
C ASP A 169 7.71 -35.71 0.46
N SER A 170 8.10 -36.17 1.66
CA SER A 170 7.23 -36.19 2.83
C SER A 170 6.94 -34.77 3.39
N ILE A 171 7.91 -33.87 3.32
CA ILE A 171 7.78 -32.50 3.86
C ILE A 171 7.03 -31.56 2.91
N ASN A 172 7.03 -31.84 1.61
CA ASN A 172 6.46 -30.96 0.59
C ASN A 172 4.95 -30.67 0.79
N PRO A 173 4.07 -31.65 1.01
CA PRO A 173 2.66 -31.37 1.26
C PRO A 173 2.44 -30.57 2.54
N ILE A 174 3.26 -30.80 3.58
CA ILE A 174 3.20 -30.03 4.83
C ILE A 174 3.58 -28.56 4.58
N LEU A 175 4.68 -28.36 3.82
CA LEU A 175 5.14 -27.03 3.44
C LEU A 175 4.05 -26.25 2.68
N VAL A 176 3.46 -26.87 1.65
CA VAL A 176 2.41 -26.24 0.83
C VAL A 176 1.20 -25.87 1.69
N ALA A 177 0.73 -26.79 2.53
CA ALA A 177 -0.41 -26.55 3.41
C ALA A 177 -0.15 -25.41 4.39
N LYS A 178 1.02 -25.41 5.06
CA LYS A 178 1.38 -24.38 6.03
C LYS A 178 1.62 -23.03 5.38
N HIS A 179 2.28 -22.98 4.23
CA HIS A 179 2.49 -21.73 3.49
C HIS A 179 1.17 -21.14 3.00
N THR A 180 0.27 -21.97 2.46
CA THR A 180 -1.07 -21.54 2.04
C THR A 180 -1.88 -20.99 3.23
N GLU A 181 -1.82 -21.63 4.39
CA GLU A 181 -2.48 -21.17 5.62
C GLU A 181 -1.90 -19.84 6.10
N ALA A 182 -0.55 -19.73 6.15
CA ALA A 182 0.15 -18.55 6.64
C ALA A 182 -0.03 -17.30 5.75
N THR A 183 -0.16 -17.51 4.45
CA THR A 183 -0.38 -16.43 3.47
C THR A 183 -1.85 -16.11 3.26
N ARG A 184 -2.77 -16.91 3.80
CA ARG A 184 -4.21 -16.67 3.68
C ARG A 184 -4.62 -15.44 4.48
N VAL A 185 -4.89 -14.36 3.79
CA VAL A 185 -5.50 -13.15 4.35
C VAL A 185 -7.01 -13.34 4.35
N THR A 186 -7.66 -13.13 5.50
CA THR A 186 -9.11 -13.25 5.64
C THR A 186 -9.80 -11.91 5.49
N GLU A 187 -9.16 -10.83 5.91
CA GLU A 187 -9.75 -9.49 5.87
C GLU A 187 -8.67 -8.40 5.92
N PHE A 188 -8.94 -7.29 5.20
CA PHE A 188 -8.24 -6.03 5.34
C PHE A 188 -9.14 -5.05 6.10
N LYS A 189 -8.95 -4.93 7.39
CA LYS A 189 -9.75 -4.05 8.24
C LYS A 189 -9.22 -2.62 8.18
N PRO A 190 -10.01 -1.62 7.72
CA PRO A 190 -9.56 -0.23 7.73
C PRO A 190 -9.27 0.21 9.16
N THR A 191 -8.22 1.03 9.34
CA THR A 191 -7.86 1.59 10.65
C THR A 191 -7.82 3.11 10.59
N LEU A 192 -6.78 3.68 10.03
CA LEU A 192 -6.59 5.12 9.89
C LEU A 192 -6.53 5.49 8.42
N SER A 193 -7.16 6.60 8.04
CA SER A 193 -7.04 7.15 6.70
C SER A 193 -6.90 8.66 6.73
N PHE A 194 -6.25 9.18 5.70
CA PHE A 194 -6.13 10.60 5.43
C PHE A 194 -6.32 10.81 3.93
N SER A 195 -7.04 11.83 3.54
CA SER A 195 -7.05 12.26 2.15
C SER A 195 -7.17 13.78 2.00
N MET A 196 -6.62 14.28 0.91
CA MET A 196 -6.76 15.67 0.50
C MET A 196 -7.28 15.67 -0.94
N SER A 197 -8.43 16.31 -1.15
CA SER A 197 -9.13 16.35 -2.43
C SER A 197 -9.28 17.78 -2.90
N MET A 198 -9.10 18.02 -4.20
CA MET A 198 -9.27 19.33 -4.81
C MET A 198 -9.85 19.19 -6.21
N GLY A 199 -10.58 20.21 -6.63
CA GLY A 199 -11.16 20.21 -7.98
C GLY A 199 -12.20 21.31 -8.20
N LEU A 200 -13.06 21.07 -9.15
CA LEU A 200 -14.10 22.00 -9.54
C LEU A 200 -15.44 21.56 -8.98
N GLY A 201 -16.26 22.53 -8.61
CA GLY A 201 -17.61 22.30 -8.13
C GLY A 201 -18.62 23.25 -8.78
N THR A 202 -19.86 22.81 -8.82
CA THR A 202 -21.00 23.60 -9.30
C THR A 202 -22.12 23.58 -8.27
N LYS A 203 -22.88 24.69 -8.21
CA LYS A 203 -24.05 24.84 -7.35
C LYS A 203 -25.25 25.23 -8.17
N PHE A 204 -26.36 24.52 -7.99
CA PHE A 204 -27.65 24.81 -8.60
C PHE A 204 -28.64 25.12 -7.49
N PHE A 205 -29.17 26.34 -7.51
CA PHE A 205 -30.11 26.83 -6.51
C PHE A 205 -31.54 26.42 -6.86
N THR A 206 -32.35 26.07 -5.84
CA THR A 206 -33.77 25.73 -5.99
C THR A 206 -34.62 26.58 -4.99
N GLY A 207 -35.94 26.50 -5.13
CA GLY A 207 -36.86 27.28 -4.29
C GLY A 207 -36.70 28.79 -4.50
N ASP A 208 -36.79 29.56 -3.42
CA ASP A 208 -36.66 31.04 -3.46
C ASP A 208 -35.27 31.45 -3.94
N LEU A 209 -34.25 30.65 -3.64
CA LEU A 209 -32.86 30.92 -4.01
C LEU A 209 -32.65 30.89 -5.54
N HIS A 210 -33.43 30.07 -6.27
CA HIS A 210 -33.40 30.06 -7.72
C HIS A 210 -33.83 31.38 -8.35
N ASN A 211 -34.72 32.12 -7.67
CA ASN A 211 -35.17 33.42 -8.15
C ASN A 211 -34.12 34.49 -7.95
N LEU A 212 -33.22 34.28 -7.00
CA LEU A 212 -32.19 35.28 -6.60
C LEU A 212 -30.86 35.02 -7.31
N PHE A 213 -30.44 33.78 -7.44
CA PHE A 213 -29.09 33.42 -7.88
C PHE A 213 -29.11 32.60 -9.15
N ALA A 214 -28.17 32.85 -10.06
CA ALA A 214 -27.81 31.99 -11.17
C ALA A 214 -26.90 30.83 -10.63
N PRO A 215 -26.80 29.73 -11.38
CA PRO A 215 -25.84 28.67 -11.04
C PRO A 215 -24.42 29.23 -10.85
N SER A 216 -23.71 28.72 -9.85
CA SER A 216 -22.34 29.11 -9.58
C SER A 216 -21.38 27.96 -9.83
N ALA A 217 -20.12 28.29 -10.20
CA ALA A 217 -19.04 27.34 -10.34
C ALA A 217 -17.83 27.82 -9.56
N GLY A 218 -17.01 26.90 -9.10
CA GLY A 218 -15.89 27.27 -8.26
C GLY A 218 -14.90 26.13 -8.04
N PHE A 219 -13.94 26.40 -7.18
CA PHE A 219 -12.92 25.48 -6.73
C PHE A 219 -13.22 25.00 -5.31
N TYR A 220 -12.96 23.72 -5.03
CA TYR A 220 -13.06 23.16 -3.68
C TYR A 220 -11.74 22.52 -3.22
N LEU A 221 -11.57 22.49 -1.90
CA LEU A 221 -10.50 21.79 -1.20
C LEU A 221 -11.10 21.09 0.01
N ASP A 222 -11.05 19.76 0.04
CA ASP A 222 -11.50 18.94 1.17
C ASP A 222 -10.32 18.18 1.78
N VAL A 223 -10.26 18.12 3.10
CA VAL A 223 -9.30 17.34 3.88
C VAL A 223 -10.08 16.36 4.74
N ASP A 224 -9.83 15.06 4.55
CA ASP A 224 -10.50 14.01 5.30
C ASP A 224 -9.54 13.32 6.27
N GLY A 225 -10.02 13.09 7.48
CA GLY A 225 -9.45 12.19 8.47
C GLY A 225 -10.39 11.02 8.70
N GLY A 226 -9.89 9.80 8.63
CA GLY A 226 -10.71 8.60 8.85
C GLY A 226 -10.23 7.75 10.00
N LEU A 227 -11.15 7.24 10.81
CA LEU A 227 -10.89 6.25 11.86
C LEU A 227 -11.84 5.07 11.65
N TYR A 228 -11.28 3.91 11.32
CA TYR A 228 -12.02 2.74 10.83
C TYR A 228 -12.83 3.10 9.57
N ARG A 229 -14.14 3.03 9.64
CA ARG A 229 -15.06 3.42 8.54
C ARG A 229 -15.63 4.82 8.69
N ASN A 230 -15.37 5.49 9.81
CA ASN A 230 -15.84 6.86 10.05
C ASN A 230 -14.90 7.85 9.37
N ILE A 231 -15.47 8.81 8.65
CA ILE A 231 -14.75 9.85 7.91
C ILE A 231 -15.22 11.21 8.44
N PHE A 232 -14.26 12.07 8.72
CA PHE A 232 -14.47 13.46 9.11
C PHE A 232 -13.83 14.33 8.04
N THR A 233 -14.62 15.17 7.39
CA THR A 233 -14.17 16.07 6.33
C THR A 233 -14.24 17.51 6.82
N PHE A 234 -13.14 18.24 6.65
CA PHE A 234 -13.12 19.68 6.68
C PHE A 234 -12.88 20.18 5.26
N GLY A 235 -13.73 21.12 4.78
CA GLY A 235 -13.62 21.55 3.41
C GLY A 235 -13.91 23.04 3.22
N LEU A 236 -13.39 23.53 2.10
CA LEU A 236 -13.53 24.89 1.62
C LEU A 236 -14.05 24.87 0.18
N TYR A 237 -14.94 25.80 -0.15
CA TYR A 237 -15.37 26.05 -1.51
C TYR A 237 -15.30 27.54 -1.79
N PHE A 238 -14.74 27.88 -2.94
CA PHE A 238 -14.67 29.24 -3.46
C PHE A 238 -15.31 29.26 -4.83
N GLY A 239 -16.46 29.93 -4.97
CA GLY A 239 -17.20 29.94 -6.21
C GLY A 239 -17.59 31.34 -6.65
N GLY A 240 -17.77 31.47 -7.96
CA GLY A 240 -18.31 32.66 -8.58
C GLY A 240 -19.67 32.36 -9.25
N GLY A 241 -20.56 33.30 -9.20
CA GLY A 241 -21.88 33.26 -9.82
C GLY A 241 -22.39 34.68 -10.10
N ARG A 242 -23.67 34.79 -10.34
CA ARG A 242 -24.34 36.11 -10.55
C ARG A 242 -25.68 36.13 -9.84
N CYS A 243 -26.05 37.30 -9.38
CA CYS A 243 -27.45 37.61 -9.02
C CYS A 243 -28.28 37.69 -10.32
N LYS A 244 -29.51 37.19 -10.28
CA LYS A 244 -30.38 37.30 -11.48
C LYS A 244 -30.78 38.74 -11.77
N PRO A 245 -30.94 39.17 -13.03
CA PRO A 245 -31.18 40.55 -13.42
C PRO A 245 -32.43 41.19 -12.78
N ASP A 246 -33.46 40.37 -12.56
CA ASP A 246 -34.75 40.80 -12.02
C ASP A 246 -34.81 40.66 -10.47
N SER A 247 -33.74 40.16 -9.83
CA SER A 247 -33.71 39.95 -8.41
C SER A 247 -33.24 41.22 -7.65
N ILE A 248 -33.98 41.58 -6.60
CA ILE A 248 -33.62 42.65 -5.66
C ILE A 248 -33.29 41.97 -4.34
N ILE A 249 -32.00 42.02 -3.96
CA ILE A 249 -31.55 41.45 -2.69
C ILE A 249 -31.33 42.60 -1.71
N THR A 250 -32.11 42.61 -0.64
CA THR A 250 -31.99 43.60 0.44
C THR A 250 -31.45 42.96 1.70
N VAL A 251 -30.26 43.38 2.13
CA VAL A 251 -29.64 42.90 3.36
C VAL A 251 -30.14 43.72 4.55
N LYS A 252 -30.66 43.08 5.59
CA LYS A 252 -31.34 43.70 6.74
C LYS A 252 -30.50 44.74 7.48
N GLU A 253 -29.19 44.52 7.60
CA GLU A 253 -28.34 45.41 8.39
C GLU A 253 -27.83 46.64 7.64
N LYS A 254 -27.82 46.63 6.29
CA LYS A 254 -27.17 47.67 5.50
C LYS A 254 -28.11 48.39 4.52
N ASN A 255 -29.39 48.01 4.41
CA ASN A 255 -30.38 48.54 3.45
C ASN A 255 -29.86 48.64 2.01
N LYS A 256 -28.90 47.85 1.62
CA LYS A 256 -28.28 47.86 0.29
C LYS A 256 -29.03 46.95 -0.65
N LEU A 257 -29.30 47.45 -1.83
CA LEU A 257 -29.87 46.71 -2.95
C LEU A 257 -28.73 46.24 -3.87
N TYR A 258 -28.68 44.95 -4.11
CA TYR A 258 -27.74 44.39 -5.06
C TYR A 258 -28.52 43.87 -6.27
N ARG A 259 -28.21 44.40 -7.44
CA ARG A 259 -28.89 44.09 -8.68
C ARG A 259 -27.86 43.76 -9.75
N ASN A 260 -27.93 42.56 -10.32
CA ASN A 260 -27.10 42.15 -11.47
C ASN A 260 -25.58 42.08 -11.19
N ASP A 261 -25.18 42.05 -9.92
CA ASP A 261 -23.77 42.04 -9.52
C ASP A 261 -23.15 40.67 -9.56
N ASP A 262 -21.84 40.60 -9.78
CA ASP A 262 -21.06 39.39 -9.62
C ASP A 262 -21.10 38.95 -8.14
N LEU A 263 -21.36 37.66 -7.96
CA LEU A 263 -21.48 37.02 -6.65
C LEU A 263 -20.33 36.08 -6.43
N SER A 264 -19.56 36.27 -5.38
CA SER A 264 -18.61 35.26 -4.92
C SER A 264 -19.18 34.53 -3.71
N THR A 265 -19.01 33.23 -3.66
CA THR A 265 -19.44 32.39 -2.55
C THR A 265 -18.23 31.70 -1.90
N ILE A 266 -18.15 31.78 -0.57
CA ILE A 266 -17.16 31.04 0.19
C ILE A 266 -17.92 30.15 1.16
N ASP A 267 -17.62 28.84 1.11
CA ASP A 267 -18.17 27.89 2.07
C ASP A 267 -17.05 27.27 2.88
N ILE A 268 -17.29 27.15 4.18
CA ILE A 268 -16.47 26.38 5.10
C ILE A 268 -17.40 25.32 5.67
N HIS A 269 -16.98 24.05 5.64
CA HIS A 269 -17.85 22.99 6.08
C HIS A 269 -17.13 21.90 6.85
N PHE A 270 -17.90 21.22 7.68
CA PHE A 270 -17.51 20.02 8.39
C PHE A 270 -18.55 18.94 8.14
N ASP A 271 -18.11 17.80 7.58
CA ASP A 271 -18.98 16.68 7.27
C ASP A 271 -18.54 15.44 8.07
N TYR A 272 -19.49 14.64 8.51
CA TYR A 272 -19.30 13.31 9.05
C TYR A 272 -19.89 12.28 8.09
N GLY A 273 -19.08 11.31 7.70
CA GLY A 273 -19.44 10.25 6.79
C GLY A 273 -19.10 8.86 7.32
N TYR A 274 -19.70 7.86 6.71
CA TYR A 274 -19.43 6.46 7.00
C TYR A 274 -19.20 5.69 5.70
N ASN A 275 -18.02 5.05 5.56
CA ASN A 275 -17.68 4.22 4.40
C ASN A 275 -18.56 2.97 4.34
N ILE A 276 -19.62 2.99 3.54
CA ILE A 276 -20.47 1.83 3.29
C ILE A 276 -19.82 0.83 2.36
N LEU A 277 -19.03 1.31 1.40
CA LEU A 277 -18.19 0.51 0.53
C LEU A 277 -16.74 0.96 0.69
N ASP A 278 -15.87 0.06 1.14
CA ASP A 278 -14.43 0.27 1.24
C ASP A 278 -13.72 -0.90 0.58
N ARG A 279 -13.47 -0.75 -0.72
CA ARG A 279 -12.75 -1.71 -1.54
C ARG A 279 -11.34 -1.19 -1.84
N THR A 280 -10.50 -2.06 -2.37
CA THR A 280 -9.11 -1.70 -2.70
C THR A 280 -9.04 -0.51 -3.64
N LYS A 281 -9.92 -0.45 -4.67
CA LYS A 281 -9.90 0.59 -5.69
C LYS A 281 -10.92 1.72 -5.48
N TYR A 282 -11.96 1.55 -4.68
CA TYR A 282 -12.98 2.57 -4.55
C TYR A 282 -13.62 2.60 -3.16
N THR A 283 -14.09 3.78 -2.78
CA THR A 283 -14.86 4.01 -1.56
C THR A 283 -16.12 4.79 -1.87
N LEU A 284 -17.20 4.49 -1.16
CA LEU A 284 -18.45 5.24 -1.19
C LEU A 284 -18.85 5.60 0.23
N THR A 285 -19.01 6.90 0.46
CA THR A 285 -19.23 7.48 1.79
C THR A 285 -20.47 8.38 1.76
N PRO A 286 -21.65 7.92 2.20
CA PRO A 286 -22.72 8.83 2.57
C PRO A 286 -22.28 9.69 3.74
N PHE A 287 -22.66 10.96 3.73
CA PHE A 287 -22.30 11.91 4.76
C PHE A 287 -23.43 12.86 5.10
N VAL A 288 -23.39 13.39 6.31
CA VAL A 288 -24.16 14.54 6.80
C VAL A 288 -23.19 15.56 7.35
N GLY A 289 -23.47 16.84 7.14
CA GLY A 289 -22.57 17.89 7.58
C GLY A 289 -23.27 19.20 7.86
N TYR A 290 -22.47 20.14 8.33
CA TYR A 290 -22.88 21.52 8.54
C TYR A 290 -21.83 22.45 7.94
N GLY A 291 -22.30 23.48 7.25
CA GLY A 291 -21.44 24.47 6.62
C GLY A 291 -21.86 25.89 6.96
N LEU A 292 -20.91 26.80 6.84
CA LEU A 292 -21.11 28.22 6.82
C LEU A 292 -20.87 28.72 5.40
N GLN A 293 -21.88 29.33 4.80
CA GLN A 293 -21.80 29.90 3.46
C GLN A 293 -21.86 31.42 3.55
N ALA A 294 -20.82 32.07 3.05
CA ALA A 294 -20.74 33.52 2.93
C ALA A 294 -20.96 33.95 1.46
N PHE A 295 -21.77 34.96 1.25
CA PHE A 295 -21.97 35.60 -0.05
C PHE A 295 -21.23 36.91 -0.05
N LEU A 296 -20.29 37.12 -0.96
CA LEU A 296 -19.54 38.35 -1.16
C LEU A 296 -20.05 39.03 -2.40
N TYR A 297 -20.44 40.29 -2.30
CA TYR A 297 -20.94 41.12 -3.39
C TYR A 297 -19.89 42.12 -3.81
N ASN A 298 -19.73 42.36 -5.11
CA ASN A 298 -18.87 43.40 -5.65
C ASN A 298 -19.66 44.74 -5.70
N GLU A 299 -19.20 45.74 -5.01
CA GLU A 299 -19.85 47.07 -4.95
C GLU A 299 -19.35 48.05 -6.05
N GLY A 300 -18.67 47.57 -7.08
CA GLY A 300 -18.29 48.38 -8.24
C GLY A 300 -16.98 49.18 -8.13
N ASP A 301 -16.40 49.32 -6.93
CA ASP A 301 -15.15 50.04 -6.66
C ASP A 301 -14.04 49.10 -6.11
N ASP A 302 -13.89 47.89 -6.61
CA ASP A 302 -12.93 46.88 -6.14
C ASP A 302 -13.02 46.55 -4.63
N THR A 303 -14.06 47.01 -3.95
CA THR A 303 -14.33 46.74 -2.52
C THR A 303 -15.39 45.64 -2.39
N TYR A 304 -14.98 44.48 -1.94
CA TYR A 304 -15.91 43.42 -1.55
C TYR A 304 -16.57 43.77 -0.22
N SER A 305 -17.87 43.97 -0.18
CA SER A 305 -18.60 44.07 1.08
C SER A 305 -18.85 42.65 1.61
N ASN A 306 -18.53 42.43 2.89
CA ASN A 306 -18.83 41.20 3.57
C ASN A 306 -20.34 40.98 3.60
N GLY A 307 -20.82 40.05 2.81
CA GLY A 307 -22.19 39.54 2.89
C GLY A 307 -22.37 38.67 4.14
N PRO A 308 -23.61 38.34 4.45
CA PRO A 308 -23.91 37.52 5.60
C PRO A 308 -23.38 36.10 5.43
N ALA A 309 -22.78 35.57 6.51
CA ALA A 309 -22.49 34.17 6.62
C ALA A 309 -23.70 33.42 7.18
N GLU A 310 -24.19 32.44 6.49
CA GLU A 310 -25.36 31.66 6.89
C GLU A 310 -25.01 30.19 7.05
N GLY A 311 -25.60 29.54 8.07
CA GLY A 311 -25.42 28.14 8.32
C GLY A 311 -26.33 27.26 7.46
N CYS A 312 -25.81 26.19 6.90
CA CYS A 312 -26.57 25.22 6.12
C CYS A 312 -26.27 23.78 6.52
N TRP A 313 -27.31 22.93 6.55
CA TRP A 313 -27.17 21.50 6.67
C TRP A 313 -26.84 20.89 5.32
N ARG A 314 -26.01 19.83 5.32
CA ARG A 314 -25.54 19.15 4.11
C ARG A 314 -25.81 17.66 4.23
N LEU A 315 -26.22 17.05 3.13
CA LEU A 315 -26.44 15.60 3.01
C LEU A 315 -26.02 15.14 1.62
N GLY A 316 -25.18 14.12 1.55
CA GLY A 316 -24.69 13.68 0.24
C GLY A 316 -23.92 12.39 0.22
N LEU A 317 -23.29 12.19 -0.94
CA LEU A 317 -22.46 11.03 -1.25
C LEU A 317 -21.08 11.51 -1.72
N ASP A 318 -20.04 10.92 -1.19
CA ASP A 318 -18.65 11.09 -1.62
C ASP A 318 -18.16 9.76 -2.22
N PHE A 319 -17.65 9.81 -3.43
CA PHE A 319 -17.08 8.68 -4.15
C PHE A 319 -15.65 8.96 -4.55
N LYS A 320 -14.74 8.01 -4.25
CA LYS A 320 -13.33 8.08 -4.67
C LYS A 320 -12.94 6.79 -5.38
N TYR A 321 -12.31 6.93 -6.54
CA TYR A 321 -11.79 5.82 -7.35
C TYR A 321 -10.27 5.95 -7.52
N ASP A 322 -9.51 5.00 -6.98
CA ASP A 322 -8.04 4.99 -7.03
C ASP A 322 -7.55 4.61 -8.43
N CYS A 323 -6.90 5.55 -9.12
CA CYS A 323 -6.35 5.37 -10.47
C CYS A 323 -4.98 4.70 -10.45
N GLY A 324 -4.18 4.96 -9.42
CA GLY A 324 -2.89 4.35 -9.18
C GLY A 324 -2.66 4.22 -7.69
N GLN A 325 -2.20 3.06 -7.25
CA GLN A 325 -1.94 2.81 -5.83
C GLN A 325 -0.61 2.09 -5.64
N GLU A 326 0.10 2.49 -4.60
CA GLU A 326 1.27 1.80 -4.09
C GLU A 326 1.02 1.41 -2.64
N GLY A 327 1.48 0.22 -2.26
CA GLY A 327 1.27 -0.29 -0.91
C GLY A 327 2.56 -0.84 -0.33
N PHE A 328 2.74 -0.62 0.97
CA PHE A 328 3.79 -1.24 1.75
C PHE A 328 3.22 -1.76 3.07
N THR A 329 3.89 -2.75 3.65
CA THR A 329 3.43 -3.38 4.88
C THR A 329 4.49 -3.27 5.96
N VAL A 330 4.08 -2.85 7.16
CA VAL A 330 4.91 -2.86 8.37
C VAL A 330 4.18 -3.66 9.44
N GLY A 331 4.74 -4.82 9.80
CA GLY A 331 4.09 -5.75 10.73
C GLY A 331 2.74 -6.25 10.18
N SER A 332 1.67 -6.02 10.91
CA SER A 332 0.29 -6.36 10.51
C SER A 332 -0.46 -5.22 9.83
N THR A 333 0.19 -4.07 9.60
CA THR A 333 -0.44 -2.91 8.98
C THR A 333 -0.01 -2.78 7.53
N HIS A 334 -0.98 -2.75 6.63
CA HIS A 334 -0.79 -2.47 5.22
C HIS A 334 -1.22 -1.02 4.93
N THR A 335 -0.28 -0.20 4.46
CA THR A 335 -0.51 1.19 4.08
C THR A 335 -0.63 1.28 2.58
N LEU A 336 -1.73 1.85 2.11
CA LEU A 336 -1.98 2.16 0.70
C LEU A 336 -1.88 3.65 0.50
N MET A 337 -1.08 4.08 -0.46
CA MET A 337 -1.01 5.44 -0.97
C MET A 337 -1.59 5.45 -2.38
N ALA A 338 -2.51 6.34 -2.67
CA ALA A 338 -3.20 6.37 -3.94
C ALA A 338 -3.50 7.80 -4.42
N PHE A 339 -3.48 7.97 -5.74
CA PHE A 339 -4.16 9.07 -6.39
C PHE A 339 -5.52 8.57 -6.87
N ALA A 340 -6.57 9.33 -6.56
CA ALA A 340 -7.94 8.95 -6.85
C ALA A 340 -8.67 10.05 -7.65
N LEU A 341 -9.60 9.63 -8.49
CA LEU A 341 -10.67 10.50 -8.96
C LEU A 341 -11.67 10.69 -7.83
N HIS A 342 -12.03 11.93 -7.56
CA HIS A 342 -12.98 12.31 -6.53
C HIS A 342 -14.26 12.86 -7.18
N SER A 343 -15.40 12.39 -6.70
CA SER A 343 -16.70 12.92 -7.07
C SER A 343 -17.59 13.00 -5.82
N LYS A 344 -18.19 14.17 -5.59
CA LYS A 344 -19.06 14.43 -4.43
C LYS A 344 -20.32 15.11 -4.90
N VAL A 345 -21.49 14.58 -4.52
CA VAL A 345 -22.79 15.18 -4.81
C VAL A 345 -23.56 15.32 -3.51
N TYR A 346 -24.07 16.51 -3.26
CA TYR A 346 -24.81 16.76 -2.02
C TYR A 346 -25.87 17.86 -2.17
N LEU A 347 -26.82 17.80 -1.26
CA LEU A 347 -27.82 18.84 -1.04
C LEU A 347 -27.39 19.68 0.14
N SER A 348 -27.47 21.01 0.04
CA SER A 348 -27.43 21.93 1.17
C SER A 348 -28.79 22.57 1.35
N PHE A 349 -29.23 22.65 2.60
CA PHE A 349 -30.50 23.23 2.97
C PHE A 349 -30.22 24.62 3.53
N ASP A 350 -30.46 25.63 2.68
CA ASP A 350 -30.05 27.02 2.93
C ASP A 350 -31.26 27.87 3.34
N ARG A 351 -31.07 28.69 4.37
CA ARG A 351 -32.04 29.66 4.82
C ARG A 351 -31.33 30.97 5.11
N LEU A 352 -31.49 31.95 4.20
CA LEU A 352 -30.77 33.21 4.26
C LEU A 352 -31.51 34.21 5.16
N ARG A 353 -31.23 34.17 6.47
CA ARG A 353 -31.90 34.97 7.49
C ARG A 353 -31.52 36.44 7.44
N SER A 354 -30.37 36.78 6.94
CA SER A 354 -29.85 38.12 6.76
C SER A 354 -30.48 38.87 5.60
N ILE A 355 -31.13 38.17 4.68
CA ILE A 355 -31.87 38.80 3.56
C ILE A 355 -33.31 39.07 3.96
N VAL A 356 -33.85 40.20 3.49
CA VAL A 356 -35.26 40.56 3.71
C VAL A 356 -36.14 39.52 3.03
N GLY A 357 -37.20 39.07 3.71
CA GLY A 357 -38.05 37.96 3.24
C GLY A 357 -37.55 36.58 3.62
N THR A 358 -36.34 36.46 4.14
CA THR A 358 -35.75 35.20 4.60
C THR A 358 -35.91 34.08 3.58
N PRO A 359 -35.36 34.24 2.35
CA PRO A 359 -35.50 33.26 1.29
C PRO A 359 -34.88 31.92 1.73
N GLN A 360 -35.54 30.85 1.35
CA GLN A 360 -35.11 29.48 1.67
C GLN A 360 -35.14 28.60 0.43
N GLY A 361 -34.24 27.62 0.39
CA GLY A 361 -34.16 26.68 -0.70
C GLY A 361 -33.20 25.55 -0.46
N THR A 362 -33.08 24.70 -1.45
CA THR A 362 -32.09 23.64 -1.46
C THR A 362 -31.09 23.93 -2.57
N THR A 363 -29.80 23.82 -2.25
CA THR A 363 -28.75 23.92 -3.26
C THR A 363 -28.27 22.49 -3.59
N ILE A 364 -28.28 22.16 -4.87
CA ILE A 364 -27.70 20.91 -5.39
C ILE A 364 -26.26 21.22 -5.76
N ASN A 365 -25.33 20.51 -5.12
CA ASN A 365 -23.89 20.70 -5.30
C ASN A 365 -23.28 19.45 -5.95
N ALA A 366 -22.45 19.65 -6.97
CA ALA A 366 -21.69 18.60 -7.61
C ALA A 366 -20.21 19.01 -7.69
N GLN A 367 -19.33 18.15 -7.26
CA GLN A 367 -17.88 18.36 -7.25
C GLN A 367 -17.17 17.22 -7.94
N VAL A 368 -16.13 17.53 -8.72
CA VAL A 368 -15.26 16.55 -9.37
C VAL A 368 -13.82 17.04 -9.30
N GLY A 369 -12.91 16.13 -9.04
CA GLY A 369 -11.49 16.47 -8.93
C GLY A 369 -10.60 15.27 -8.68
N ILE A 370 -9.45 15.56 -8.10
CA ILE A 370 -8.43 14.57 -7.73
C ILE A 370 -8.26 14.53 -6.22
N SER A 371 -7.88 13.38 -5.73
CA SER A 371 -7.60 13.15 -4.30
C SER A 371 -6.29 12.42 -4.13
N PHE A 372 -5.45 12.88 -3.23
CA PHE A 372 -4.35 12.09 -2.69
C PHE A 372 -4.82 11.40 -1.41
N ARG A 373 -4.57 10.09 -1.27
CA ARG A 373 -5.10 9.28 -0.19
C ARG A 373 -4.02 8.42 0.44
N ILE A 374 -4.05 8.33 1.77
CA ILE A 374 -3.28 7.36 2.55
C ILE A 374 -4.28 6.55 3.37
N ARG A 375 -4.26 5.23 3.23
CA ARG A 375 -5.17 4.32 3.95
C ARG A 375 -4.39 3.23 4.63
N ASN A 376 -4.51 3.15 5.94
CA ASN A 376 -3.95 2.06 6.73
C ASN A 376 -5.02 0.99 6.93
N ARG A 377 -4.64 -0.26 6.71
CA ARG A 377 -5.48 -1.43 6.90
C ARG A 377 -4.74 -2.46 7.74
N GLN A 378 -5.40 -3.00 8.74
CA GLN A 378 -4.89 -4.13 9.48
C GLN A 378 -5.11 -5.41 8.68
N ILE A 379 -4.05 -6.18 8.47
CA ILE A 379 -4.11 -7.49 7.84
C ILE A 379 -4.56 -8.49 8.90
N ILE A 380 -5.76 -9.04 8.72
CA ILE A 380 -6.25 -10.15 9.53
C ILE A 380 -5.96 -11.44 8.76
N ARG A 381 -5.06 -12.24 9.31
CA ARG A 381 -4.77 -13.59 8.79
C ARG A 381 -5.71 -14.59 9.44
N ALA A 382 -5.96 -15.72 8.78
CA ALA A 382 -6.70 -16.82 9.39
C ALA A 382 -6.00 -17.17 10.72
N SER A 383 -6.65 -16.87 11.86
CA SER A 383 -6.09 -17.25 13.15
C SER A 383 -6.04 -18.78 13.23
N LYS A 384 -4.95 -19.30 13.74
CA LYS A 384 -4.92 -20.70 14.16
C LYS A 384 -6.00 -20.89 15.23
N GLN A 385 -7.07 -21.60 14.91
CA GLN A 385 -7.92 -22.22 15.92
C GLN A 385 -7.20 -23.44 16.49
#